data_a32a551a6f894a8e4f6dd6c35b6cbf91
#
_entry.id   a32a551a6f894a8e4f6dd6c35b6cbf91
#
_cell.length_a   1.000
_cell.length_b   1.000
_cell.length_c   1.000
_cell.angle_alpha   90.00
_cell.angle_beta   90.00
_cell.angle_gamma   90.00
#
_symmetry.space_group_name_H-M   'P 1'
#
loop_
_entity.id
_entity.type
_entity.pdbx_description
1 polymer ?
#
loop_
_entity_poly.entity_id
_entity_poly.type
_entity_poly.pdbx_seq_one_letter_code
_entity_poly.pdbx_strand_id
1 'polypeptide(L)' 'MPVQPLPRRQQEVLRATVHHYVDTIEPVGSRTLVQRFDLQASAATVRSAMGALEQRGLLTQPHTSAGRVPSPS' A
#
# COMPACT_ATOMS: atom_id res chain seq x y z
N MET A 1 9.03 12.57 20.90
CA MET A 1 8.90 11.11 20.69
C MET A 1 9.54 10.73 19.38
N PRO A 2 10.42 9.77 19.39
CA PRO A 2 10.96 9.31 18.12
C PRO A 2 9.87 8.62 17.32
N VAL A 3 9.77 9.00 16.06
CA VAL A 3 8.87 8.33 15.15
C VAL A 3 9.54 7.04 14.71
N GLN A 4 8.91 5.91 14.96
CA GLN A 4 9.46 4.65 14.51
C GLN A 4 9.40 4.60 12.99
N PRO A 5 10.52 4.31 12.33
CA PRO A 5 10.49 4.17 10.89
C PRO A 5 9.62 2.99 10.48
N LEU A 6 9.02 3.08 9.32
CA LEU A 6 8.27 1.96 8.77
C LEU A 6 9.22 0.80 8.48
N PRO A 7 8.78 -0.45 8.73
CA PRO A 7 9.55 -1.59 8.26
C PRO A 7 9.77 -1.47 6.75
N ARG A 8 10.89 -2.01 6.28
CA ARG A 8 11.26 -1.86 4.88
C ARG A 8 10.17 -2.35 3.93
N ARG A 9 9.54 -3.48 4.25
CA ARG A 9 8.46 -4.01 3.41
C ARG A 9 7.31 -3.03 3.29
N GLN A 10 6.94 -2.41 4.40
CA GLN A 10 5.86 -1.43 4.40
C GLN A 10 6.24 -0.19 3.61
N GLN A 11 7.49 0.24 3.69
CA GLN A 11 7.96 1.37 2.90
C GLN A 11 7.85 1.08 1.40
N GLU A 12 8.25 -0.11 0.99
CA GLU A 12 8.21 -0.51 -0.41
C GLU A 12 6.76 -0.58 -0.91
N VAL A 13 5.87 -1.15 -0.11
CA VAL A 13 4.46 -1.27 -0.47
C VAL A 13 3.80 0.11 -0.54
N LEU A 14 4.10 0.98 0.41
CA LEU A 14 3.55 2.34 0.40
C LEU A 14 4.02 3.09 -0.84
N ARG A 15 5.30 3.02 -1.15
CA ARG A 15 5.86 3.69 -2.32
C ARG A 15 5.22 3.19 -3.61
N ALA A 16 5.06 1.87 -3.73
CA ALA A 16 4.43 1.28 -4.91
C ALA A 16 2.97 1.70 -5.03
N THR A 17 2.24 1.75 -3.91
CA THR A 17 0.85 2.17 -3.89
C THR A 17 0.71 3.62 -4.35
N VAL A 18 1.54 4.50 -3.84
CA VAL A 18 1.53 5.91 -4.22
C VAL A 18 1.86 6.06 -5.71
N HIS A 19 2.87 5.34 -6.17
CA HIS A 19 3.27 5.39 -7.58
C HIS A 19 2.15 4.95 -8.51
N HIS A 20 1.50 3.85 -8.16
CA HIS A 20 0.38 3.36 -8.96
C HIS A 20 -0.78 4.36 -8.96
N TYR A 21 -1.07 4.93 -7.81
CA TYR A 21 -2.18 5.88 -7.69
C TYR A 21 -1.92 7.15 -8.49
N VAL A 22 -0.69 7.66 -8.46
CA VAL A 22 -0.33 8.84 -9.23
C VAL A 22 -0.53 8.58 -10.73
N ASP A 23 -0.23 7.37 -11.19
CA ASP A 23 -0.36 7.02 -12.60
C ASP A 23 -1.81 6.79 -13.01
N THR A 24 -2.62 6.17 -12.17
CA THR A 24 -3.94 5.67 -12.58
C THR A 24 -5.10 6.39 -11.89
N ILE A 25 -4.85 7.02 -10.75
CA ILE A 25 -5.89 7.64 -9.91
C ILE A 25 -6.95 6.60 -9.49
N GLU A 26 -6.56 5.34 -9.42
CA GLU A 26 -7.47 4.26 -9.06
C GLU A 26 -6.94 3.51 -7.85
N PRO A 27 -7.83 2.98 -6.98
CA PRO A 27 -7.39 2.12 -5.89
C PRO A 27 -6.66 0.90 -6.42
N VAL A 28 -5.72 0.40 -5.64
CA VAL A 28 -4.90 -0.74 -6.04
C VAL A 28 -4.97 -1.84 -5.00
N GLY A 29 -5.10 -3.08 -5.46
CA GLY A 29 -5.04 -4.25 -4.61
C GLY A 29 -3.65 -4.85 -4.57
N SER A 30 -3.44 -5.76 -3.61
CA SER A 30 -2.14 -6.39 -3.42
C SER A 30 -1.68 -7.16 -4.65
N ARG A 31 -2.61 -7.85 -5.31
CA ARG A 31 -2.26 -8.64 -6.49
C ARG A 31 -1.73 -7.76 -7.62
N THR A 32 -2.39 -6.63 -7.84
CA THR A 32 -1.95 -5.68 -8.87
C THR A 32 -0.57 -5.13 -8.56
N LEU A 33 -0.30 -4.82 -7.30
CA LEU A 33 1.03 -4.35 -6.91
C LEU A 33 2.10 -5.40 -7.19
N VAL A 34 1.82 -6.65 -6.86
CA VAL A 34 2.78 -7.73 -7.11
C VAL A 34 3.04 -7.92 -8.60
N GLN A 35 2.00 -7.77 -9.42
CA GLN A 35 2.13 -7.94 -10.87
C GLN A 35 2.87 -6.77 -11.52
N ARG A 36 2.66 -5.57 -11.02
CA ARG A 36 3.23 -4.37 -11.64
C ARG A 36 4.64 -4.07 -11.14
N PHE A 37 4.90 -4.33 -9.87
CA PHE A 37 6.18 -4.00 -9.23
C PHE A 37 6.86 -5.26 -8.74
N ASP A 38 8.18 -5.27 -8.79
CA ASP A 38 8.97 -6.40 -8.28
C ASP A 38 9.20 -6.21 -6.79
N LEU A 39 8.20 -6.57 -5.99
CA LEU A 39 8.27 -6.42 -4.54
C LEU A 39 8.90 -7.62 -3.84
N GLN A 40 9.18 -8.69 -4.58
CA GLN A 40 9.77 -9.92 -4.06
C GLN A 40 8.99 -10.46 -2.86
N ALA A 41 7.65 -10.37 -2.95
CA ALA A 41 6.75 -10.81 -1.90
C ALA A 41 5.46 -11.30 -2.54
N SER A 42 4.78 -12.23 -1.83
CA SER A 42 3.49 -12.73 -2.31
C SER A 42 2.41 -11.67 -2.12
N ALA A 43 1.29 -11.85 -2.84
CA ALA A 43 0.15 -10.96 -2.68
C ALA A 43 -0.36 -10.95 -1.23
N ALA A 44 -0.30 -12.09 -0.54
CA ALA A 44 -0.71 -12.15 0.86
C ALA A 44 0.18 -11.30 1.75
N THR A 45 1.49 -11.35 1.52
CA THR A 45 2.44 -10.52 2.26
C THR A 45 2.22 -9.03 1.99
N VAL A 46 2.00 -8.67 0.73
CA VAL A 46 1.74 -7.28 0.36
C VAL A 46 0.43 -6.80 0.98
N ARG A 47 -0.60 -7.66 0.96
CA ARG A 47 -1.88 -7.32 1.58
C ARG A 47 -1.73 -7.06 3.07
N SER A 48 -0.93 -7.88 3.75
CA SER A 48 -0.66 -7.70 5.18
C SER A 48 0.02 -6.35 5.44
N ALA A 49 1.00 -6.00 4.60
CA ALA A 49 1.69 -4.72 4.72
C ALA A 49 0.72 -3.55 4.47
N MET A 50 -0.19 -3.69 3.49
CA MET A 50 -1.20 -2.66 3.23
C MET A 50 -2.13 -2.47 4.43
N GLY A 51 -2.51 -3.56 5.10
CA GLY A 51 -3.32 -3.48 6.31
C GLY A 51 -2.62 -2.72 7.42
N ALA A 52 -1.33 -2.97 7.60
CA ALA A 52 -0.54 -2.26 8.60
C ALA A 52 -0.44 -0.76 8.26
N LEU A 53 -0.25 -0.43 6.99
CA LEU A 53 -0.21 0.97 6.54
C LEU A 53 -1.55 1.65 6.75
N GLU A 54 -2.63 0.93 6.54
CA GLU A 54 -3.97 1.46 6.78
C GLU A 54 -4.18 1.79 8.25
N GLN A 55 -3.72 0.92 9.14
CA GLN A 55 -3.80 1.16 10.58
C GLN A 55 -2.98 2.37 11.01
N ARG A 56 -1.90 2.66 10.30
CA ARG A 56 -1.09 3.84 10.57
C ARG A 56 -1.66 5.12 9.96
N GLY A 57 -2.76 5.01 9.20
CA GLY A 57 -3.38 6.15 8.57
C GLY A 57 -2.69 6.61 7.29
N LEU A 58 -1.81 5.77 6.73
CA LEU A 58 -1.08 6.10 5.50
C LEU A 58 -1.79 5.64 4.25
N LEU A 59 -2.64 4.62 4.37
CA LEU A 59 -3.49 4.17 3.29
C LEU A 59 -4.94 4.17 3.77
N THR A 60 -5.87 4.23 2.83
CA THR A 60 -7.28 4.15 3.15
C THR A 60 -7.99 3.33 2.09
N GLN A 61 -9.11 2.73 2.48
CA GLN A 61 -9.96 1.95 1.57
C GLN A 61 -11.21 2.77 1.27
N PRO A 62 -11.33 3.32 0.05
CA PRO A 62 -12.49 4.17 -0.26
C PRO A 62 -13.81 3.41 -0.31
N HIS A 63 -13.77 2.12 -0.67
CA HIS A 63 -14.95 1.26 -0.72
C HIS A 63 -14.59 -0.13 -0.25
N THR A 64 -15.58 -0.87 0.24
CA THR A 64 -15.36 -2.19 0.81
C THR A 64 -14.65 -3.16 -0.13
N SER A 65 -15.01 -3.12 -1.41
CA SER A 65 -14.45 -4.04 -2.40
C SER A 65 -13.36 -3.41 -3.25
N ALA A 66 -13.04 -2.14 -3.03
CA ALA A 66 -11.96 -1.48 -3.75
C ALA A 66 -10.62 -1.79 -3.10
N GLY A 67 -9.54 -1.51 -3.82
CA GLY A 67 -8.21 -1.61 -3.24
C GLY A 67 -7.93 -0.46 -2.27
N ARG A 68 -6.68 -0.10 -2.14
CA ARG A 68 -6.24 0.97 -1.25
C ARG A 68 -5.77 2.17 -2.03
N VAL A 69 -5.93 3.35 -1.44
CA VAL A 69 -5.39 4.60 -1.98
C VAL A 69 -4.56 5.26 -0.88
N PRO A 70 -3.60 6.14 -1.25
CA PRO A 70 -2.88 6.91 -0.24
C PRO A 70 -3.84 7.80 0.52
N SER A 71 -3.58 7.94 1.80
CA SER A 71 -4.38 8.80 2.66
C SER A 71 -4.18 10.27 2.26
N PRO A 72 -5.22 11.12 2.34
CA PRO A 72 -5.10 12.52 1.92
C PRO A 72 -4.34 13.41 2.90
N SER A 73 -4.05 12.93 4.07
CA SER A 73 -3.38 13.74 5.08
C SER A 73 -1.88 13.87 4.86
#